data_7716c9d14482ba758db369b3663d1b49
#
_entry.id   7716c9d14482ba758db369b3663d1b49
#
_cell.length_a   1.000
_cell.length_b   1.000
_cell.length_c   1.000
_cell.angle_alpha   90.00
_cell.angle_beta   90.00
_cell.angle_gamma   90.00
#
_symmetry.space_group_name_H-M   'P 1'
#
loop_
_entity.id
_entity.type
_entity.pdbx_description
1 polymer ?
#
loop_
_entity_poly.entity_id
_entity_poly.type
_entity_poly.pdbx_seq_one_letter_code
_entity_poly.pdbx_strand_id
1 'polypeptide(L)'
;MFNYLNELNPQQREAVLHLDGPLMIIAGAGSGKTKVLTTRIAHLMANGVDSFKILALTFTNKAAKEMKERVEKILVNREARNLYIGTFHSVFARILRAEASRVGYPTSFTIYDTDDAKSVLKTVINELHLDDKIYKPATVYNRISSAKNALVTAEEYAKDFGLQQEDARANRPAIAQIYTAYAKRCFKNGAMDFDDLLLQFYLILKNHPDALHKYQHKFSHIMIDEYQDTNPAQYEIIKLLGAMHENVCVVGDDAQSIYAFRGATIENILLFRKDYDDVKVIKLEQNYRSTKQILNVANQVIGNNKGQIPKELWTENSEGDKIKLVRTMTDNDEGKFVADAIQEQKLRNHFFNRDFAILYRTNAQSRAMEESLRRMNIPYTIFGGISFYQRKEVKDYVAYLRIIVNPRDEEALKRIINFPVRGIGKTSLDRLILVANEQSITLWDVLTRAASFGFKAGTLEAIENFVLMIKSFASMLKNSNAYDVAFHVGKQTGLVRELFNDKSTEGVQRYENVQELLNSIKEWVDDKQNRAQIDEDGVMLEEGMRDEGEGMRE
;
A
#
# COMPACT_ATOMS: atom_id res chain seq x y z
N MET A 1 21.53 -32.10 0.90
CA MET A 1 20.31 -32.17 0.07
C MET A 1 19.27 -31.28 0.73
N PHE A 2 18.71 -30.34 0.00
CA PHE A 2 17.78 -29.36 0.60
C PHE A 2 16.46 -30.05 0.98
N ASN A 3 16.21 -30.18 2.28
CA ASN A 3 15.07 -30.97 2.80
C ASN A 3 13.70 -30.42 2.35
N TYR A 4 13.60 -29.10 2.12
CA TYR A 4 12.36 -28.44 1.67
C TYR A 4 11.86 -28.87 0.29
N LEU A 5 12.70 -29.44 -0.58
CA LEU A 5 12.30 -29.96 -1.87
C LEU A 5 11.48 -31.25 -1.78
N ASN A 6 11.61 -32.00 -0.67
CA ASN A 6 10.88 -33.25 -0.48
C ASN A 6 9.41 -33.03 -0.10
N GLU A 7 9.07 -31.82 0.33
CA GLU A 7 7.69 -31.43 0.68
C GLU A 7 6.87 -30.93 -0.52
N LEU A 8 7.47 -30.92 -1.71
CA LEU A 8 6.86 -30.41 -2.92
C LEU A 8 6.36 -31.58 -3.79
N ASN A 9 5.17 -31.38 -4.40
CA ASN A 9 4.75 -32.28 -5.46
C ASN A 9 5.61 -32.09 -6.74
N PRO A 10 5.53 -33.00 -7.73
CA PRO A 10 6.39 -32.92 -8.92
C PRO A 10 6.33 -31.57 -9.65
N GLN A 11 5.14 -30.98 -9.83
CA GLN A 11 4.93 -29.71 -10.53
C GLN A 11 5.48 -28.52 -9.71
N GLN A 12 5.23 -28.52 -8.39
CA GLN A 12 5.80 -27.52 -7.49
C GLN A 12 7.32 -27.58 -7.49
N ARG A 13 7.88 -28.80 -7.46
CA ARG A 13 9.32 -29.02 -7.49
C ARG A 13 9.93 -28.56 -8.83
N GLU A 14 9.28 -28.86 -9.96
CA GLU A 14 9.71 -28.38 -11.27
C GLU A 14 9.78 -26.85 -11.30
N ALA A 15 8.75 -26.17 -10.79
CA ALA A 15 8.71 -24.70 -10.70
C ALA A 15 9.81 -24.11 -9.82
N VAL A 16 10.17 -24.78 -8.73
CA VAL A 16 11.25 -24.33 -7.82
C VAL A 16 12.62 -24.53 -8.44
N LEU A 17 12.83 -25.63 -9.17
CA LEU A 17 14.13 -25.98 -9.78
C LEU A 17 14.43 -25.22 -11.08
N HIS A 18 13.45 -24.60 -11.72
CA HIS A 18 13.65 -23.78 -12.92
C HIS A 18 14.21 -22.41 -12.52
N LEU A 19 15.53 -22.25 -12.47
CA LEU A 19 16.18 -21.06 -11.91
C LEU A 19 16.21 -19.87 -12.86
N ASP A 20 16.51 -20.08 -14.13
CA ASP A 20 16.72 -19.03 -15.12
C ASP A 20 15.61 -18.98 -16.17
N GLY A 21 15.40 -17.79 -16.74
CA GLY A 21 14.41 -17.53 -17.78
C GLY A 21 13.00 -17.27 -17.28
N PRO A 22 12.08 -16.89 -18.20
CA PRO A 22 10.72 -16.51 -17.87
C PRO A 22 9.88 -17.72 -17.47
N LEU A 23 9.25 -17.65 -16.31
CA LEU A 23 8.42 -18.71 -15.72
C LEU A 23 7.02 -18.20 -15.42
N MET A 24 6.02 -18.89 -15.94
CA MET A 24 4.61 -18.64 -15.63
C MET A 24 4.02 -19.82 -14.86
N ILE A 25 3.57 -19.59 -13.65
CA ILE A 25 2.92 -20.58 -12.81
C ILE A 25 1.42 -20.28 -12.75
N ILE A 26 0.63 -21.11 -13.42
CA ILE A 26 -0.83 -21.04 -13.39
C ILE A 26 -1.30 -21.93 -12.25
N ALA A 27 -1.78 -21.32 -11.18
CA ALA A 27 -1.97 -22.02 -9.93
C ALA A 27 -3.38 -21.78 -9.38
N GLY A 28 -4.21 -22.81 -9.36
CA GLY A 28 -5.54 -22.71 -8.79
C GLY A 28 -5.58 -22.39 -7.30
N ALA A 29 -6.76 -22.08 -6.81
CA ALA A 29 -6.97 -21.80 -5.38
C ALA A 29 -6.47 -22.98 -4.52
N GLY A 30 -5.73 -22.68 -3.46
CA GLY A 30 -5.23 -23.71 -2.52
C GLY A 30 -4.18 -24.67 -3.07
N SER A 31 -3.58 -24.42 -4.25
CA SER A 31 -2.55 -25.26 -4.85
C SER A 31 -1.12 -25.00 -4.33
N GLY A 32 -0.96 -24.09 -3.38
CA GLY A 32 0.33 -23.79 -2.77
C GLY A 32 1.14 -22.73 -3.52
N LYS A 33 0.51 -21.78 -4.25
CA LYS A 33 1.15 -20.64 -4.93
C LYS A 33 2.28 -20.03 -4.11
N THR A 34 1.94 -19.52 -2.93
CA THR A 34 2.90 -18.84 -2.04
C THR A 34 3.99 -19.79 -1.53
N LYS A 35 3.68 -21.08 -1.31
CA LYS A 35 4.69 -22.09 -0.93
C LYS A 35 5.73 -22.25 -2.04
N VAL A 36 5.30 -22.39 -3.28
CA VAL A 36 6.21 -22.51 -4.42
C VAL A 36 7.08 -21.27 -4.57
N LEU A 37 6.47 -20.08 -4.51
CA LEU A 37 7.19 -18.82 -4.67
C LEU A 37 8.24 -18.62 -3.57
N THR A 38 7.88 -18.83 -2.31
CA THR A 38 8.81 -18.67 -1.17
C THR A 38 9.92 -19.74 -1.18
N THR A 39 9.58 -20.97 -1.57
CA THR A 39 10.57 -22.05 -1.71
C THR A 39 11.53 -21.77 -2.87
N ARG A 40 11.03 -21.22 -3.99
CA ARG A 40 11.87 -20.81 -5.13
C ARG A 40 12.84 -19.69 -4.73
N ILE A 41 12.39 -18.66 -3.99
CA ILE A 41 13.27 -17.60 -3.45
C ILE A 41 14.38 -18.22 -2.60
N ALA A 42 14.01 -19.09 -1.66
CA ALA A 42 14.98 -19.78 -0.82
C ALA A 42 15.95 -20.65 -1.63
N HIS A 43 15.46 -21.30 -2.68
CA HIS A 43 16.29 -22.15 -3.54
C HIS A 43 17.26 -21.33 -4.40
N LEU A 44 16.86 -20.19 -4.94
CA LEU A 44 17.75 -19.25 -5.63
C LEU A 44 18.89 -18.79 -4.71
N MET A 45 18.57 -18.36 -3.48
CA MET A 45 19.58 -17.95 -2.51
C MET A 45 20.52 -19.10 -2.14
N ALA A 46 19.98 -20.32 -1.96
CA ALA A 46 20.78 -21.51 -1.67
C ALA A 46 21.69 -21.92 -2.84
N ASN A 47 21.41 -21.46 -4.06
CA ASN A 47 22.25 -21.64 -5.26
C ASN A 47 23.14 -20.42 -5.56
N GLY A 48 23.31 -19.50 -4.60
CA GLY A 48 24.27 -18.40 -4.69
C GLY A 48 23.72 -17.11 -5.28
N VAL A 49 22.40 -16.99 -5.47
CA VAL A 49 21.79 -15.71 -5.85
C VAL A 49 21.69 -14.84 -4.61
N ASP A 50 22.33 -13.68 -4.66
CA ASP A 50 22.33 -12.71 -3.58
C ASP A 50 20.91 -12.20 -3.27
N SER A 51 20.57 -12.11 -1.99
CA SER A 51 19.27 -11.63 -1.52
C SER A 51 18.90 -10.24 -2.07
N PHE A 52 19.87 -9.34 -2.24
CA PHE A 52 19.66 -8.00 -2.80
C PHE A 52 19.29 -8.00 -4.30
N LYS A 53 19.55 -9.09 -5.00
CA LYS A 53 19.25 -9.25 -6.42
C LYS A 53 17.86 -9.82 -6.69
N ILE A 54 17.11 -10.16 -5.63
CA ILE A 54 15.77 -10.73 -5.75
C ILE A 54 14.72 -9.69 -5.38
N LEU A 55 13.83 -9.41 -6.33
CA LEU A 55 12.65 -8.57 -6.16
C LEU A 55 11.40 -9.46 -6.11
N ALA A 56 10.67 -9.45 -5.00
CA ALA A 56 9.42 -10.20 -4.85
C ALA A 56 8.26 -9.26 -4.53
N LEU A 57 7.27 -9.23 -5.40
CA LEU A 57 6.14 -8.31 -5.35
C LEU A 57 4.82 -9.05 -5.11
N THR A 58 3.99 -8.47 -4.26
CA THR A 58 2.64 -8.97 -3.94
C THR A 58 1.67 -7.80 -3.75
N PHE A 59 0.38 -8.10 -3.50
CA PHE A 59 -0.67 -7.08 -3.40
C PHE A 59 -0.93 -6.57 -1.99
N THR A 60 -0.58 -7.33 -0.95
CA THR A 60 -0.88 -6.94 0.44
C THR A 60 0.35 -6.99 1.33
N ASN A 61 0.43 -6.06 2.28
CA ASN A 61 1.51 -6.06 3.27
C ASN A 61 1.52 -7.33 4.13
N LYS A 62 0.35 -7.92 4.38
CA LYS A 62 0.23 -9.21 5.09
C LYS A 62 0.90 -10.33 4.30
N ALA A 63 0.61 -10.44 3.00
CA ALA A 63 1.23 -11.45 2.13
C ALA A 63 2.76 -11.25 2.04
N ALA A 64 3.21 -10.00 1.93
CA ALA A 64 4.64 -9.68 1.92
C ALA A 64 5.34 -10.11 3.21
N LYS A 65 4.74 -9.84 4.37
CA LYS A 65 5.26 -10.26 5.67
C LYS A 65 5.31 -11.79 5.80
N GLU A 66 4.22 -12.46 5.45
CA GLU A 66 4.13 -13.92 5.48
C GLU A 66 5.15 -14.58 4.54
N MET A 67 5.32 -14.03 3.34
CA MET A 67 6.33 -14.49 2.37
C MET A 67 7.74 -14.40 2.96
N LYS A 68 8.09 -13.27 3.56
CA LYS A 68 9.37 -13.05 4.21
C LYS A 68 9.63 -14.04 5.35
N GLU A 69 8.67 -14.20 6.27
CA GLU A 69 8.76 -15.13 7.38
C GLU A 69 8.94 -16.59 6.93
N ARG A 70 8.28 -16.97 5.82
CA ARG A 70 8.42 -18.32 5.24
C ARG A 70 9.80 -18.55 4.65
N VAL A 71 10.35 -17.56 3.94
CA VAL A 71 11.73 -17.66 3.39
C VAL A 71 12.74 -17.77 4.51
N GLU A 72 12.63 -16.94 5.56
CA GLU A 72 13.49 -17.00 6.75
C GLU A 72 13.48 -18.39 7.43
N LYS A 73 12.29 -19.01 7.54
CA LYS A 73 12.14 -20.36 8.10
C LYS A 73 12.79 -21.45 7.25
N ILE A 74 12.76 -21.33 5.92
CA ILE A 74 13.35 -22.31 5.02
C ILE A 74 14.89 -22.26 5.07
N LEU A 75 15.45 -21.06 5.10
CA LEU A 75 16.90 -20.82 5.02
C LEU A 75 17.60 -20.92 6.39
N VAL A 76 16.85 -20.77 7.50
CA VAL A 76 17.37 -20.77 8.88
C VAL A 76 18.48 -19.70 9.08
N ASN A 77 18.54 -18.70 8.20
CA ASN A 77 19.52 -17.62 8.25
C ASN A 77 18.84 -16.24 8.23
N ARG A 78 19.63 -15.18 8.53
CA ARG A 78 19.14 -13.80 8.57
C ARG A 78 19.22 -13.08 7.19
N GLU A 79 19.81 -13.68 6.18
CA GLU A 79 20.03 -13.07 4.86
C GLU A 79 18.70 -12.74 4.15
N ALA A 80 17.64 -13.51 4.42
CA ALA A 80 16.29 -13.21 3.91
C ALA A 80 15.77 -11.81 4.32
N ARG A 81 16.37 -11.16 5.32
CA ARG A 81 16.00 -9.81 5.73
C ARG A 81 16.32 -8.75 4.68
N ASN A 82 17.31 -9.01 3.84
CA ASN A 82 17.78 -8.09 2.81
C ASN A 82 17.02 -8.21 1.49
N LEU A 83 16.12 -9.19 1.37
CA LEU A 83 15.26 -9.35 0.20
C LEU A 83 14.36 -8.12 -0.03
N TYR A 84 14.19 -7.75 -1.29
CA TYR A 84 13.22 -6.75 -1.70
C TYR A 84 11.83 -7.40 -1.82
N ILE A 85 11.21 -7.72 -0.67
CA ILE A 85 9.84 -8.23 -0.60
C ILE A 85 8.91 -7.13 -0.14
N GLY A 86 7.83 -6.90 -0.87
CA GLY A 86 6.83 -5.89 -0.54
C GLY A 86 5.68 -5.82 -1.52
N THR A 87 4.78 -4.88 -1.28
CA THR A 87 3.80 -4.51 -2.30
C THR A 87 4.46 -3.62 -3.36
N PHE A 88 3.91 -3.61 -4.58
CA PHE A 88 4.38 -2.71 -5.66
C PHE A 88 4.60 -1.28 -5.15
N HIS A 89 3.58 -0.71 -4.52
CA HIS A 89 3.65 0.66 -4.00
C HIS A 89 4.72 0.84 -2.92
N SER A 90 4.87 -0.11 -1.99
CA SER A 90 5.84 0.02 -0.89
C SER A 90 7.29 -0.07 -1.39
N VAL A 91 7.56 -0.97 -2.33
CA VAL A 91 8.89 -1.12 -2.92
C VAL A 91 9.23 0.09 -3.80
N PHE A 92 8.30 0.50 -4.67
CA PHE A 92 8.57 1.61 -5.58
C PHE A 92 8.60 2.96 -4.85
N ALA A 93 7.81 3.17 -3.80
CA ALA A 93 7.96 4.34 -2.92
C ALA A 93 9.37 4.42 -2.29
N ARG A 94 9.92 3.28 -1.85
CA ARG A 94 11.30 3.24 -1.31
C ARG A 94 12.33 3.59 -2.38
N ILE A 95 12.19 3.09 -3.60
CA ILE A 95 13.06 3.44 -4.72
C ILE A 95 12.91 4.92 -5.07
N LEU A 96 11.68 5.42 -5.16
CA LEU A 96 11.41 6.82 -5.44
C LEU A 96 12.03 7.77 -4.41
N ARG A 97 12.16 7.37 -3.13
CA ARG A 97 12.89 8.19 -2.14
C ARG A 97 14.32 8.50 -2.57
N ALA A 98 14.96 7.61 -3.30
CA ALA A 98 16.32 7.82 -3.82
C ALA A 98 16.34 8.55 -5.17
N GLU A 99 15.31 8.39 -6.01
CA GLU A 99 15.31 8.83 -7.40
C GLU A 99 14.37 10.02 -7.69
N ALA A 100 13.58 10.49 -6.71
CA ALA A 100 12.52 11.49 -6.90
C ALA A 100 13.02 12.81 -7.53
N SER A 101 14.28 13.20 -7.25
CA SER A 101 14.89 14.40 -7.83
C SER A 101 14.96 14.37 -9.36
N ARG A 102 15.01 13.19 -9.98
CA ARG A 102 15.01 13.02 -11.43
C ARG A 102 13.71 13.48 -12.10
N VAL A 103 12.61 13.42 -11.36
CA VAL A 103 11.30 13.89 -11.79
C VAL A 103 10.88 15.19 -11.09
N GLY A 104 11.86 15.89 -10.45
CA GLY A 104 11.66 17.19 -9.83
C GLY A 104 11.00 17.19 -8.45
N TYR A 105 10.75 16.02 -7.86
CA TYR A 105 10.18 15.92 -6.52
C TYR A 105 11.28 15.90 -5.44
N PRO A 106 11.01 16.42 -4.24
CA PRO A 106 11.92 16.26 -3.12
C PRO A 106 11.98 14.79 -2.68
N THR A 107 13.11 14.34 -2.18
CA THR A 107 13.26 12.98 -1.62
C THR A 107 12.34 12.75 -0.41
N SER A 108 11.96 13.83 0.28
CA SER A 108 11.02 13.86 1.41
C SER A 108 9.56 14.03 1.00
N PHE A 109 9.20 13.73 -0.28
CA PHE A 109 7.81 13.88 -0.74
C PHE A 109 6.81 13.18 0.17
N THR A 110 5.62 13.75 0.30
CA THR A 110 4.50 13.15 1.03
C THR A 110 3.72 12.20 0.13
N ILE A 111 3.22 11.10 0.69
CA ILE A 111 2.28 10.21 -0.01
C ILE A 111 0.88 10.58 0.46
N TYR A 112 0.05 11.07 -0.46
CA TYR A 112 -1.35 11.38 -0.21
C TYR A 112 -2.21 10.11 -0.27
N ASP A 113 -3.05 9.93 0.73
CA ASP A 113 -4.09 8.91 0.65
C ASP A 113 -5.28 9.40 -0.20
N THR A 114 -6.28 8.54 -0.36
CA THR A 114 -7.47 8.85 -1.18
C THR A 114 -8.25 10.06 -0.65
N ASP A 115 -8.28 10.29 0.66
CA ASP A 115 -9.00 11.44 1.24
C ASP A 115 -8.23 12.73 1.01
N ASP A 116 -6.89 12.69 1.19
CA ASP A 116 -6.02 13.82 0.88
C ASP A 116 -6.15 14.20 -0.61
N ALA A 117 -6.08 13.22 -1.51
CA ALA A 117 -6.24 13.43 -2.95
C ALA A 117 -7.60 14.04 -3.32
N LYS A 118 -8.70 13.54 -2.73
CA LYS A 118 -10.04 14.12 -2.91
C LYS A 118 -10.16 15.53 -2.34
N SER A 119 -9.48 15.83 -1.23
CA SER A 119 -9.44 17.17 -0.66
C SER A 119 -8.74 18.16 -1.60
N VAL A 120 -7.59 17.77 -2.17
CA VAL A 120 -6.90 18.56 -3.21
C VAL A 120 -7.80 18.78 -4.41
N LEU A 121 -8.45 17.72 -4.91
CA LEU A 121 -9.38 17.84 -6.05
C LEU A 121 -10.55 18.78 -5.75
N LYS A 122 -11.14 18.72 -4.57
CA LYS A 122 -12.18 19.63 -4.14
C LYS A 122 -11.70 21.10 -4.19
N THR A 123 -10.49 21.34 -3.72
CA THR A 123 -9.88 22.68 -3.75
C THR A 123 -9.69 23.15 -5.20
N VAL A 124 -9.14 22.27 -6.08
CA VAL A 124 -8.92 22.57 -7.50
C VAL A 124 -10.24 22.84 -8.24
N ILE A 125 -11.27 22.03 -8.02
CA ILE A 125 -12.60 22.19 -8.65
C ILE A 125 -13.20 23.55 -8.26
N ASN A 126 -13.10 23.93 -6.99
CA ASN A 126 -13.60 25.24 -6.51
C ASN A 126 -12.81 26.40 -7.13
N GLU A 127 -11.49 26.32 -7.23
CA GLU A 127 -10.63 27.35 -7.84
C GLU A 127 -10.88 27.52 -9.33
N LEU A 128 -11.26 26.46 -10.01
CA LEU A 128 -11.66 26.48 -11.42
C LEU A 128 -13.12 26.93 -11.62
N HIS A 129 -13.82 27.27 -10.54
CA HIS A 129 -15.24 27.68 -10.54
C HIS A 129 -16.16 26.66 -11.21
N LEU A 130 -15.86 25.37 -11.06
CA LEU A 130 -16.65 24.27 -11.62
C LEU A 130 -17.70 23.78 -10.61
N ASP A 131 -18.84 23.31 -11.12
CA ASP A 131 -19.94 22.78 -10.29
C ASP A 131 -19.52 21.43 -9.63
N ASP A 132 -19.48 21.40 -8.29
CA ASP A 132 -19.11 20.23 -7.50
C ASP A 132 -20.14 19.09 -7.55
N LYS A 133 -21.36 19.34 -8.02
CA LYS A 133 -22.38 18.32 -8.26
C LYS A 133 -22.07 17.53 -9.54
N ILE A 134 -21.50 18.18 -10.56
CA ILE A 134 -21.07 17.58 -11.82
C ILE A 134 -19.69 16.92 -11.63
N TYR A 135 -18.74 17.67 -11.06
CA TYR A 135 -17.36 17.24 -10.84
C TYR A 135 -17.14 16.77 -9.39
N LYS A 136 -17.89 15.73 -8.99
CA LYS A 136 -17.72 15.15 -7.63
C LYS A 136 -16.27 14.68 -7.45
N PRO A 137 -15.56 15.11 -6.38
CA PRO A 137 -14.16 14.77 -6.18
C PRO A 137 -13.85 13.26 -6.28
N ALA A 138 -14.75 12.40 -5.79
CA ALA A 138 -14.59 10.95 -5.90
C ALA A 138 -14.65 10.44 -7.36
N THR A 139 -15.54 10.99 -8.18
CA THR A 139 -15.68 10.60 -9.58
C THR A 139 -14.49 11.08 -10.41
N VAL A 140 -14.05 12.31 -10.16
CA VAL A 140 -12.87 12.90 -10.82
C VAL A 140 -11.61 12.13 -10.42
N TYR A 141 -11.45 11.82 -9.12
CA TYR A 141 -10.35 11.00 -8.63
C TYR A 141 -10.27 9.65 -9.36
N ASN A 142 -11.39 8.93 -9.47
CA ASN A 142 -11.40 7.63 -10.14
C ASN A 142 -11.01 7.74 -11.62
N ARG A 143 -11.41 8.81 -12.31
CA ARG A 143 -11.04 9.03 -13.73
C ARG A 143 -9.55 9.32 -13.88
N ILE A 144 -8.99 10.16 -13.01
CA ILE A 144 -7.55 10.48 -12.99
C ILE A 144 -6.74 9.25 -12.61
N SER A 145 -7.18 8.49 -11.60
CA SER A 145 -6.56 7.24 -11.18
C SER A 145 -6.50 6.23 -12.34
N SER A 146 -7.61 6.06 -13.08
CA SER A 146 -7.62 5.20 -14.26
C SER A 146 -6.62 5.65 -15.32
N ALA A 147 -6.49 6.96 -15.57
CA ALA A 147 -5.51 7.50 -16.51
C ALA A 147 -4.07 7.22 -16.06
N LYS A 148 -3.74 7.47 -14.78
CA LYS A 148 -2.43 7.20 -14.22
C LYS A 148 -2.06 5.71 -14.29
N ASN A 149 -3.02 4.82 -13.96
CA ASN A 149 -2.83 3.37 -14.06
C ASN A 149 -2.68 2.87 -15.49
N ALA A 150 -3.19 3.62 -16.48
CA ALA A 150 -2.92 3.43 -17.91
C ALA A 150 -1.64 4.16 -18.38
N LEU A 151 -0.83 4.71 -17.46
CA LEU A 151 0.40 5.46 -17.74
C LEU A 151 0.20 6.74 -18.56
N VAL A 152 -0.98 7.34 -18.49
CA VAL A 152 -1.31 8.60 -19.17
C VAL A 152 -1.08 9.76 -18.21
N THR A 153 -0.08 10.58 -18.49
CA THR A 153 0.23 11.81 -17.74
C THR A 153 -0.84 12.88 -17.97
N ALA A 154 -0.88 13.90 -17.10
CA ALA A 154 -1.81 15.02 -17.27
C ALA A 154 -1.61 15.77 -18.60
N GLU A 155 -0.35 15.84 -19.08
CA GLU A 155 -0.02 16.47 -20.36
C GLU A 155 -0.51 15.64 -21.56
N GLU A 156 -0.29 14.32 -21.54
CA GLU A 156 -0.77 13.39 -22.56
C GLU A 156 -2.30 13.35 -22.57
N TYR A 157 -2.95 13.32 -21.41
CA TYR A 157 -4.40 13.38 -21.28
C TYR A 157 -5.00 14.64 -21.92
N ALA A 158 -4.36 15.79 -21.69
CA ALA A 158 -4.79 17.06 -22.26
C ALA A 158 -4.64 17.15 -23.79
N LYS A 159 -3.84 16.26 -24.38
CA LYS A 159 -3.64 16.16 -25.86
C LYS A 159 -4.48 15.04 -26.48
N ASP A 160 -5.03 14.13 -25.68
CA ASP A 160 -5.80 12.99 -26.16
C ASP A 160 -7.26 13.38 -26.45
N PHE A 161 -7.58 13.52 -27.73
CA PHE A 161 -8.92 13.87 -28.18
C PHE A 161 -9.96 12.79 -27.87
N GLY A 162 -9.58 11.51 -27.86
CA GLY A 162 -10.46 10.38 -27.54
C GLY A 162 -10.93 10.44 -26.09
N LEU A 163 -10.01 10.61 -25.15
CA LEU A 163 -10.33 10.75 -23.71
C LEU A 163 -11.19 11.98 -23.44
N GLN A 164 -10.90 13.11 -24.11
CA GLN A 164 -11.70 14.32 -23.96
C GLN A 164 -13.13 14.16 -24.52
N GLN A 165 -13.31 13.43 -25.63
CA GLN A 165 -14.63 13.10 -26.14
C GLN A 165 -15.43 12.21 -25.20
N GLU A 166 -14.79 11.20 -24.58
CA GLU A 166 -15.43 10.37 -23.57
C GLU A 166 -15.92 11.21 -22.39
N ASP A 167 -15.07 12.12 -21.90
CA ASP A 167 -15.41 13.01 -20.78
C ASP A 167 -16.57 13.96 -21.16
N ALA A 168 -16.56 14.49 -22.38
CA ALA A 168 -17.66 15.34 -22.88
C ALA A 168 -18.99 14.57 -22.99
N ARG A 169 -18.96 13.31 -23.47
CA ARG A 169 -20.14 12.42 -23.50
C ARG A 169 -20.66 12.11 -22.09
N ALA A 170 -19.75 12.04 -21.10
CA ALA A 170 -20.09 11.87 -19.70
C ALA A 170 -20.53 13.19 -19.01
N ASN A 171 -20.74 14.28 -19.75
CA ASN A 171 -21.04 15.63 -19.25
C ASN A 171 -19.97 16.21 -18.31
N ARG A 172 -18.69 15.87 -18.53
CA ARG A 172 -17.55 16.31 -17.70
C ARG A 172 -16.35 16.76 -18.56
N PRO A 173 -16.50 17.72 -19.48
CA PRO A 173 -15.44 18.10 -20.42
C PRO A 173 -14.20 18.73 -19.75
N ALA A 174 -14.29 19.20 -18.50
CA ALA A 174 -13.18 19.87 -17.82
C ALA A 174 -12.21 18.90 -17.09
N ILE A 175 -12.35 17.58 -17.22
CA ILE A 175 -11.47 16.60 -16.55
C ILE A 175 -9.99 16.86 -16.86
N ALA A 176 -9.64 17.10 -18.13
CA ALA A 176 -8.25 17.37 -18.52
C ALA A 176 -7.68 18.61 -17.81
N GLN A 177 -8.49 19.68 -17.69
CA GLN A 177 -8.11 20.89 -16.96
C GLN A 177 -7.94 20.62 -15.47
N ILE A 178 -8.86 19.87 -14.87
CA ILE A 178 -8.79 19.48 -13.44
C ILE A 178 -7.55 18.61 -13.20
N TYR A 179 -7.28 17.62 -14.05
CA TYR A 179 -6.11 16.74 -13.91
C TYR A 179 -4.81 17.53 -13.97
N THR A 180 -4.70 18.46 -14.92
CA THR A 180 -3.52 19.35 -15.06
C THR A 180 -3.33 20.20 -13.79
N ALA A 181 -4.39 20.82 -13.27
CA ALA A 181 -4.31 21.64 -12.07
C ALA A 181 -4.00 20.80 -10.80
N TYR A 182 -4.60 19.61 -10.70
CA TYR A 182 -4.35 18.65 -9.63
C TYR A 182 -2.88 18.21 -9.60
N ALA A 183 -2.34 17.78 -10.74
CA ALA A 183 -0.94 17.34 -10.85
C ALA A 183 0.04 18.47 -10.47
N LYS A 184 -0.21 19.71 -10.96
CA LYS A 184 0.60 20.88 -10.59
C LYS A 184 0.54 21.17 -9.09
N ARG A 185 -0.63 21.04 -8.47
CA ARG A 185 -0.79 21.28 -7.03
C ARG A 185 -0.08 20.21 -6.20
N CYS A 186 -0.22 18.93 -6.54
CA CYS A 186 0.53 17.85 -5.90
C CYS A 186 2.04 18.08 -6.00
N PHE A 187 2.53 18.45 -7.18
CA PHE A 187 3.93 18.77 -7.41
C PHE A 187 4.40 19.95 -6.54
N LYS A 188 3.64 21.07 -6.51
CA LYS A 188 3.93 22.24 -5.67
C LYS A 188 4.00 21.86 -4.18
N ASN A 189 3.13 20.97 -3.73
CA ASN A 189 3.06 20.49 -2.35
C ASN A 189 4.16 19.45 -2.02
N GLY A 190 4.99 19.06 -3.00
CA GLY A 190 5.94 17.97 -2.81
C GLY A 190 5.25 16.67 -2.42
N ALA A 191 4.12 16.36 -3.04
CA ALA A 191 3.29 15.20 -2.71
C ALA A 191 2.97 14.37 -3.94
N MET A 192 2.87 13.06 -3.75
CA MET A 192 2.43 12.06 -4.73
C MET A 192 1.24 11.29 -4.15
N ASP A 193 0.21 11.02 -4.95
CA ASP A 193 -0.79 10.03 -4.56
C ASP A 193 -0.31 8.58 -4.83
N PHE A 194 -1.12 7.58 -4.50
CA PHE A 194 -0.72 6.19 -4.70
C PHE A 194 -0.44 5.85 -6.16
N ASP A 195 -1.24 6.40 -7.10
CA ASP A 195 -1.06 6.12 -8.53
C ASP A 195 0.19 6.83 -9.07
N ASP A 196 0.57 7.99 -8.51
CA ASP A 196 1.80 8.67 -8.86
C ASP A 196 3.04 7.84 -8.51
N LEU A 197 3.01 7.01 -7.48
CA LEU A 197 4.15 6.14 -7.14
C LEU A 197 4.50 5.18 -8.28
N LEU A 198 3.51 4.69 -8.99
CA LEU A 198 3.71 3.84 -10.17
C LEU A 198 4.08 4.68 -11.40
N LEU A 199 3.32 5.73 -11.67
CA LEU A 199 3.50 6.59 -12.83
C LEU A 199 4.88 7.26 -12.82
N GLN A 200 5.29 7.87 -11.70
CA GLN A 200 6.59 8.54 -11.60
C GLN A 200 7.77 7.56 -11.69
N PHE A 201 7.63 6.38 -11.10
CA PHE A 201 8.66 5.35 -11.22
C PHE A 201 8.78 4.85 -12.67
N TYR A 202 7.66 4.63 -13.36
CA TYR A 202 7.67 4.31 -14.79
C TYR A 202 8.36 5.40 -15.62
N LEU A 203 8.05 6.68 -15.36
CA LEU A 203 8.67 7.80 -16.07
C LEU A 203 10.18 7.88 -15.83
N ILE A 204 10.64 7.57 -14.62
CA ILE A 204 12.07 7.47 -14.32
C ILE A 204 12.71 6.36 -15.16
N LEU A 205 12.13 5.16 -15.18
CA LEU A 205 12.67 4.05 -15.96
C LEU A 205 12.67 4.34 -17.47
N LYS A 206 11.63 5.02 -17.98
CA LYS A 206 11.49 5.35 -19.39
C LYS A 206 12.44 6.46 -19.84
N ASN A 207 12.62 7.50 -19.03
CA ASN A 207 13.31 8.72 -19.44
C ASN A 207 14.76 8.83 -18.96
N HIS A 208 15.19 7.95 -18.03
CA HIS A 208 16.53 7.93 -17.46
C HIS A 208 17.18 6.55 -17.64
N PRO A 209 17.85 6.30 -18.79
CA PRO A 209 18.48 5.01 -19.10
C PRO A 209 19.48 4.53 -18.04
N ASP A 210 20.18 5.43 -17.38
CA ASP A 210 21.10 5.12 -16.29
C ASP A 210 20.37 4.56 -15.06
N ALA A 211 19.19 5.11 -14.72
CA ALA A 211 18.37 4.58 -13.65
C ALA A 211 17.78 3.21 -14.04
N LEU A 212 17.28 3.05 -15.26
CA LEU A 212 16.79 1.75 -15.77
C LEU A 212 17.89 0.70 -15.66
N HIS A 213 19.08 0.98 -16.17
CA HIS A 213 20.22 0.06 -16.15
C HIS A 213 20.64 -0.31 -14.72
N LYS A 214 20.67 0.69 -13.81
CA LYS A 214 20.93 0.48 -12.37
C LYS A 214 19.98 -0.56 -11.77
N TYR A 215 18.66 -0.44 -12.00
CA TYR A 215 17.67 -1.34 -11.41
C TYR A 215 17.56 -2.68 -12.13
N GLN A 216 17.84 -2.75 -13.43
CA GLN A 216 17.98 -4.01 -14.15
C GLN A 216 19.16 -4.84 -13.61
N HIS A 217 20.30 -4.23 -13.33
CA HIS A 217 21.46 -4.92 -12.73
C HIS A 217 21.20 -5.30 -11.27
N LYS A 218 20.45 -4.45 -10.54
CA LYS A 218 20.13 -4.70 -9.15
C LYS A 218 19.17 -5.89 -8.99
N PHE A 219 18.18 -6.02 -9.85
CA PHE A 219 17.14 -7.04 -9.76
C PHE A 219 17.28 -8.08 -10.86
N SER A 220 18.20 -9.03 -10.65
CA SER A 220 18.41 -10.12 -11.63
C SER A 220 17.29 -11.16 -11.63
N HIS A 221 16.48 -11.24 -10.56
CA HIS A 221 15.32 -12.15 -10.46
C HIS A 221 14.11 -11.38 -9.94
N ILE A 222 13.01 -11.43 -10.68
CA ILE A 222 11.77 -10.74 -10.34
C ILE A 222 10.67 -11.78 -10.17
N MET A 223 9.96 -11.72 -9.04
CA MET A 223 8.88 -12.63 -8.71
C MET A 223 7.62 -11.89 -8.35
N ILE A 224 6.51 -12.27 -8.95
CA ILE A 224 5.22 -11.62 -8.74
C ILE A 224 4.17 -12.63 -8.34
N ASP A 225 3.56 -12.43 -7.17
CA ASP A 225 2.39 -13.19 -6.71
C ASP A 225 1.10 -12.48 -7.16
N GLU A 226 0.03 -13.24 -7.34
CA GLU A 226 -1.31 -12.78 -7.78
C GLU A 226 -1.26 -11.92 -9.06
N TYR A 227 -0.47 -12.36 -10.05
CA TYR A 227 -0.19 -11.59 -11.27
C TYR A 227 -1.43 -11.20 -12.08
N GLN A 228 -2.54 -11.95 -11.96
CA GLN A 228 -3.84 -11.63 -12.59
C GLN A 228 -4.46 -10.32 -12.11
N ASP A 229 -4.02 -9.80 -10.97
CA ASP A 229 -4.54 -8.56 -10.37
C ASP A 229 -3.68 -7.33 -10.69
N THR A 230 -2.66 -7.47 -11.56
CA THR A 230 -1.80 -6.37 -11.98
C THR A 230 -2.53 -5.41 -12.93
N ASN A 231 -2.23 -4.12 -12.80
CA ASN A 231 -2.67 -3.07 -13.72
C ASN A 231 -1.62 -2.81 -14.82
N PRO A 232 -1.94 -2.04 -15.88
CA PRO A 232 -1.00 -1.75 -16.96
C PRO A 232 0.31 -1.08 -16.49
N ALA A 233 0.25 -0.19 -15.49
CA ALA A 233 1.45 0.46 -14.98
C ALA A 233 2.40 -0.55 -14.31
N GLN A 234 1.88 -1.45 -13.50
CA GLN A 234 2.66 -2.51 -12.86
C GLN A 234 3.27 -3.45 -13.89
N TYR A 235 2.49 -3.83 -14.89
CA TYR A 235 2.93 -4.69 -15.99
C TYR A 235 4.11 -4.07 -16.77
N GLU A 236 4.00 -2.81 -17.21
CA GLU A 236 5.05 -2.14 -17.97
C GLU A 236 6.32 -1.93 -17.14
N ILE A 237 6.20 -1.59 -15.85
CA ILE A 237 7.36 -1.48 -14.95
C ILE A 237 8.10 -2.81 -14.85
N ILE A 238 7.39 -3.93 -14.66
CA ILE A 238 8.00 -5.26 -14.59
C ILE A 238 8.70 -5.62 -15.89
N LYS A 239 8.06 -5.33 -17.02
CA LYS A 239 8.63 -5.58 -18.36
C LYS A 239 9.93 -4.80 -18.56
N LEU A 240 9.98 -3.52 -18.20
CA LEU A 240 11.20 -2.71 -18.25
C LEU A 240 12.30 -3.25 -17.34
N LEU A 241 11.98 -3.59 -16.10
CA LEU A 241 12.97 -4.11 -15.14
C LEU A 241 13.50 -5.49 -15.54
N GLY A 242 12.63 -6.37 -16.06
CA GLY A 242 12.97 -7.73 -16.45
C GLY A 242 13.72 -7.85 -17.77
N ALA A 243 13.71 -6.83 -18.62
CA ALA A 243 14.20 -6.92 -20.00
C ALA A 243 15.67 -7.31 -20.16
N MET A 244 16.50 -7.13 -19.14
CA MET A 244 17.93 -7.45 -19.22
C MET A 244 18.25 -8.93 -18.96
N HIS A 245 17.56 -9.54 -18.00
CA HIS A 245 17.86 -10.90 -17.53
C HIS A 245 16.76 -11.91 -17.87
N GLU A 246 15.55 -11.44 -18.16
CA GLU A 246 14.34 -12.21 -18.42
C GLU A 246 13.97 -13.22 -17.32
N ASN A 247 14.63 -13.17 -16.16
CA ASN A 247 14.35 -14.04 -15.00
C ASN A 247 13.11 -13.53 -14.26
N VAL A 248 11.98 -13.53 -14.94
CA VAL A 248 10.68 -13.09 -14.41
C VAL A 248 9.80 -14.29 -14.14
N CYS A 249 9.47 -14.50 -12.87
CA CYS A 249 8.55 -15.55 -12.44
C CYS A 249 7.22 -14.93 -12.01
N VAL A 250 6.15 -15.24 -12.72
CA VAL A 250 4.79 -14.79 -12.38
C VAL A 250 3.95 -15.97 -11.89
N VAL A 251 3.23 -15.74 -10.79
CA VAL A 251 2.31 -16.73 -10.22
C VAL A 251 0.92 -16.10 -10.17
N GLY A 252 -0.06 -16.80 -10.71
CA GLY A 252 -1.42 -16.27 -10.74
C GLY A 252 -2.49 -17.31 -11.02
N ASP A 253 -3.72 -16.88 -10.86
CA ASP A 253 -4.92 -17.62 -11.21
C ASP A 253 -5.88 -16.70 -11.96
N ASP A 254 -5.95 -16.84 -13.26
CA ASP A 254 -6.83 -16.06 -14.13
C ASP A 254 -8.31 -16.13 -13.70
N ALA A 255 -8.73 -17.27 -13.12
CA ALA A 255 -10.08 -17.44 -12.57
C ALA A 255 -10.33 -16.60 -11.30
N GLN A 256 -9.30 -16.09 -10.63
CA GLN A 256 -9.38 -15.24 -9.44
C GLN A 256 -9.17 -13.75 -9.73
N SER A 257 -9.16 -13.30 -10.98
CA SER A 257 -9.05 -11.88 -11.33
C SER A 257 -10.34 -11.13 -10.96
N ILE A 258 -10.36 -10.53 -9.77
CA ILE A 258 -11.54 -9.84 -9.21
C ILE A 258 -11.31 -8.36 -8.91
N TYR A 259 -10.14 -7.81 -9.27
CA TYR A 259 -9.76 -6.41 -9.02
C TYR A 259 -9.85 -5.50 -10.26
N ALA A 260 -10.65 -5.88 -11.27
CA ALA A 260 -10.87 -5.04 -12.46
C ALA A 260 -11.36 -3.63 -12.11
N PHE A 261 -12.18 -3.48 -11.04
CA PHE A 261 -12.63 -2.18 -10.54
C PHE A 261 -11.51 -1.28 -9.97
N ARG A 262 -10.29 -1.84 -9.77
CA ARG A 262 -9.06 -1.13 -9.39
C ARG A 262 -8.07 -1.01 -10.54
N GLY A 263 -8.51 -1.24 -11.77
CA GLY A 263 -7.68 -1.15 -12.97
C GLY A 263 -6.86 -2.42 -13.27
N ALA A 264 -7.06 -3.52 -12.53
CA ALA A 264 -6.47 -4.81 -12.91
C ALA A 264 -7.01 -5.28 -14.25
N THR A 265 -6.13 -5.89 -15.04
CA THR A 265 -6.52 -6.50 -16.32
C THR A 265 -6.01 -7.93 -16.42
N ILE A 266 -6.92 -8.85 -16.70
CA ILE A 266 -6.59 -10.25 -16.96
C ILE A 266 -5.68 -10.40 -18.18
N GLU A 267 -5.70 -9.42 -19.08
CA GLU A 267 -4.87 -9.43 -20.28
C GLU A 267 -3.38 -9.56 -19.93
N ASN A 268 -2.93 -8.98 -18.83
CA ASN A 268 -1.53 -9.05 -18.40
C ASN A 268 -1.05 -10.50 -18.23
N ILE A 269 -1.85 -11.38 -17.60
CA ILE A 269 -1.47 -12.79 -17.45
C ILE A 269 -1.56 -13.54 -18.78
N LEU A 270 -2.49 -13.14 -19.65
CA LEU A 270 -2.64 -13.76 -20.98
C LEU A 270 -1.53 -13.32 -21.96
N LEU A 271 -1.06 -12.06 -21.82
CA LEU A 271 -0.02 -11.48 -22.65
C LEU A 271 1.39 -11.93 -22.26
N PHE A 272 1.63 -12.33 -21.01
CA PHE A 272 2.96 -12.73 -20.53
C PHE A 272 3.65 -13.74 -21.44
N ARG A 273 2.90 -14.70 -21.99
CA ARG A 273 3.43 -15.69 -22.95
C ARG A 273 3.82 -15.12 -24.31
N LYS A 274 3.41 -13.90 -24.62
CA LYS A 274 3.75 -13.21 -25.87
C LYS A 274 4.92 -12.24 -25.69
N ASP A 275 5.25 -11.90 -24.45
CA ASP A 275 6.33 -10.95 -24.13
C ASP A 275 7.71 -11.60 -24.17
N TYR A 276 7.77 -12.93 -24.01
CA TYR A 276 9.01 -13.70 -24.00
C TYR A 276 8.87 -14.94 -24.90
N ASP A 277 9.92 -15.25 -25.64
CA ASP A 277 9.87 -16.35 -26.63
C ASP A 277 9.83 -17.74 -25.96
N ASP A 278 10.57 -17.93 -24.87
CA ASP A 278 10.80 -19.22 -24.21
C ASP A 278 10.13 -19.34 -22.83
N VAL A 279 8.88 -18.90 -22.70
CA VAL A 279 8.16 -18.97 -21.41
C VAL A 279 7.92 -20.42 -21.00
N LYS A 280 8.49 -20.82 -19.89
CA LYS A 280 8.13 -22.08 -19.23
C LYS A 280 6.79 -21.89 -18.50
N VAL A 281 5.79 -22.71 -18.83
CA VAL A 281 4.47 -22.68 -18.20
C VAL A 281 4.27 -23.94 -17.36
N ILE A 282 3.96 -23.76 -16.08
CA ILE A 282 3.69 -24.86 -15.13
C ILE A 282 2.31 -24.67 -14.53
N LYS A 283 1.48 -25.72 -14.49
CA LYS A 283 0.17 -25.70 -13.88
C LYS A 283 0.19 -26.39 -12.52
N LEU A 284 -0.37 -25.73 -11.51
CA LEU A 284 -0.56 -26.31 -10.18
C LEU A 284 -2.05 -26.56 -9.96
N GLU A 285 -2.48 -27.81 -10.13
CA GLU A 285 -3.89 -28.23 -10.10
C GLU A 285 -4.26 -28.99 -8.83
N GLN A 286 -3.29 -29.54 -8.11
CA GLN A 286 -3.53 -30.21 -6.84
C GLN A 286 -3.86 -29.20 -5.72
N ASN A 287 -5.04 -29.30 -5.16
CA ASN A 287 -5.48 -28.45 -4.04
C ASN A 287 -5.25 -29.15 -2.70
N TYR A 288 -4.66 -28.42 -1.76
CA TYR A 288 -4.34 -28.87 -0.39
C TYR A 288 -5.25 -28.25 0.69
N ARG A 289 -6.13 -27.35 0.28
CA ARG A 289 -6.95 -26.54 1.20
C ARG A 289 -8.32 -27.12 1.45
N SER A 290 -8.99 -27.57 0.40
CA SER A 290 -10.42 -27.86 0.40
C SER A 290 -10.70 -29.36 0.27
N THR A 291 -11.89 -29.76 0.74
CA THR A 291 -12.42 -31.11 0.52
C THR A 291 -12.92 -31.27 -0.92
N LYS A 292 -13.16 -32.53 -1.36
CA LYS A 292 -13.62 -32.83 -2.72
C LYS A 292 -14.97 -32.18 -3.04
N GLN A 293 -15.92 -32.15 -2.08
CA GLN A 293 -17.24 -31.52 -2.29
C GLN A 293 -17.13 -30.04 -2.61
N ILE A 294 -16.25 -29.32 -1.93
CA ILE A 294 -16.01 -27.89 -2.20
C ILE A 294 -15.40 -27.70 -3.58
N LEU A 295 -14.38 -28.50 -3.96
CA LEU A 295 -13.73 -28.37 -5.26
C LEU A 295 -14.65 -28.74 -6.43
N ASN A 296 -15.47 -29.77 -6.29
CA ASN A 296 -16.45 -30.15 -7.32
C ASN A 296 -17.40 -29.00 -7.64
N VAL A 297 -17.93 -28.31 -6.61
CA VAL A 297 -18.78 -27.13 -6.82
C VAL A 297 -17.99 -25.98 -7.42
N ALA A 298 -16.79 -25.71 -6.93
CA ALA A 298 -15.94 -24.64 -7.45
C ALA A 298 -15.60 -24.85 -8.94
N ASN A 299 -15.23 -26.07 -9.34
CA ASN A 299 -14.97 -26.42 -10.75
C ASN A 299 -16.22 -26.25 -11.63
N GLN A 300 -17.40 -26.64 -11.14
CA GLN A 300 -18.65 -26.43 -11.86
C GLN A 300 -19.00 -24.96 -12.04
N VAL A 301 -18.83 -24.14 -10.99
CA VAL A 301 -19.09 -22.69 -11.05
C VAL A 301 -18.16 -22.02 -12.03
N ILE A 302 -16.83 -22.28 -11.91
CA ILE A 302 -15.84 -21.63 -12.76
C ILE A 302 -15.87 -22.12 -14.22
N GLY A 303 -16.40 -23.31 -14.48
CA GLY A 303 -16.62 -23.84 -15.83
C GLY A 303 -17.52 -22.98 -16.71
N ASN A 304 -18.31 -22.06 -16.12
CA ASN A 304 -19.10 -21.07 -16.85
C ASN A 304 -18.25 -19.94 -17.45
N ASN A 305 -17.02 -19.73 -17.02
CA ASN A 305 -16.11 -18.73 -17.55
C ASN A 305 -15.53 -19.19 -18.91
N LYS A 306 -15.77 -18.39 -19.97
CA LYS A 306 -15.36 -18.69 -21.37
C LYS A 306 -14.03 -18.02 -21.64
N GLY A 307 -13.18 -17.65 -21.12
CA GLY A 307 -11.92 -16.94 -21.48
C GLY A 307 -10.74 -17.30 -20.59
N GLN A 308 -10.91 -18.32 -19.78
CA GLN A 308 -9.90 -18.74 -18.83
C GLN A 308 -8.91 -19.74 -19.41
N ILE A 309 -7.74 -19.83 -18.78
CA ILE A 309 -6.76 -20.87 -19.07
C ILE A 309 -7.30 -22.20 -18.52
N PRO A 310 -7.48 -23.26 -19.35
CA PRO A 310 -8.06 -24.51 -18.89
C PRO A 310 -7.23 -25.15 -17.78
N LYS A 311 -7.88 -25.41 -16.63
CA LYS A 311 -7.35 -26.15 -15.48
C LYS A 311 -8.48 -26.81 -14.72
N GLU A 312 -8.20 -27.93 -14.09
CA GLU A 312 -9.14 -28.66 -13.25
C GLU A 312 -8.51 -28.94 -11.88
N LEU A 313 -9.10 -28.39 -10.83
CA LEU A 313 -8.60 -28.60 -9.48
C LEU A 313 -9.03 -29.96 -8.95
N TRP A 314 -8.08 -30.70 -8.40
CA TRP A 314 -8.32 -31.96 -7.73
C TRP A 314 -7.63 -32.02 -6.36
N THR A 315 -8.05 -32.93 -5.48
CA THR A 315 -7.46 -33.09 -4.14
C THR A 315 -7.48 -34.54 -3.68
N GLU A 316 -6.49 -34.88 -2.86
CA GLU A 316 -6.43 -36.12 -2.08
C GLU A 316 -7.15 -36.03 -0.75
N ASN A 317 -7.61 -34.83 -0.34
CA ASN A 317 -8.37 -34.65 0.89
C ASN A 317 -9.67 -35.47 0.87
N SER A 318 -10.25 -35.63 2.06
CA SER A 318 -11.52 -36.35 2.23
C SER A 318 -12.66 -35.75 1.39
N GLU A 319 -13.74 -36.50 1.25
CA GLU A 319 -14.97 -36.03 0.58
C GLU A 319 -15.50 -34.74 1.23
N GLY A 320 -15.47 -34.65 2.56
CA GLY A 320 -16.02 -33.54 3.33
C GLY A 320 -17.56 -33.51 3.34
N ASP A 321 -18.09 -32.55 4.06
CA ASP A 321 -19.53 -32.33 4.14
C ASP A 321 -20.09 -31.68 2.87
N LYS A 322 -21.36 -31.95 2.56
CA LYS A 322 -22.07 -31.28 1.48
C LYS A 322 -22.25 -29.78 1.79
N ILE A 323 -22.15 -28.95 0.78
CA ILE A 323 -22.44 -27.52 0.89
C ILE A 323 -23.91 -27.33 1.20
N LYS A 324 -24.22 -26.60 2.26
CA LYS A 324 -25.58 -26.30 2.70
C LYS A 324 -26.01 -24.93 2.19
N LEU A 325 -27.07 -24.88 1.39
CA LEU A 325 -27.69 -23.64 0.97
C LEU A 325 -28.91 -23.37 1.87
N VAL A 326 -28.96 -22.20 2.49
CA VAL A 326 -30.03 -21.76 3.36
C VAL A 326 -30.58 -20.45 2.85
N ARG A 327 -31.91 -20.36 2.72
CA ARG A 327 -32.59 -19.11 2.39
C ARG A 327 -33.33 -18.61 3.62
N THR A 328 -33.06 -17.38 4.00
CA THR A 328 -33.71 -16.71 5.14
C THR A 328 -34.64 -15.61 4.66
N MET A 329 -35.56 -15.16 5.53
CA MET A 329 -36.53 -14.12 5.19
C MET A 329 -35.97 -12.71 5.39
N THR A 330 -35.08 -12.53 6.38
CA THR A 330 -34.46 -11.25 6.72
C THR A 330 -32.96 -11.42 6.97
N ASP A 331 -32.22 -10.31 6.98
CA ASP A 331 -30.81 -10.25 7.36
C ASP A 331 -30.60 -10.66 8.85
N ASN A 332 -31.53 -10.32 9.72
CA ASN A 332 -31.51 -10.76 11.12
C ASN A 332 -31.67 -12.29 11.27
N ASP A 333 -32.52 -12.90 10.46
CA ASP A 333 -32.68 -14.36 10.45
C ASP A 333 -31.39 -15.02 9.91
N GLU A 334 -30.76 -14.42 8.90
CA GLU A 334 -29.45 -14.86 8.38
C GLU A 334 -28.38 -14.81 9.46
N GLY A 335 -28.25 -13.67 10.16
CA GLY A 335 -27.27 -13.50 11.24
C GLY A 335 -27.53 -14.51 12.38
N LYS A 336 -28.79 -14.72 12.78
CA LYS A 336 -29.13 -15.71 13.79
C LYS A 336 -28.77 -17.12 13.35
N PHE A 337 -29.14 -17.50 12.13
CA PHE A 337 -28.83 -18.84 11.60
C PHE A 337 -27.31 -19.09 11.59
N VAL A 338 -26.52 -18.12 11.16
CA VAL A 338 -25.06 -18.25 11.14
C VAL A 338 -24.49 -18.41 12.55
N ALA A 339 -24.93 -17.59 13.51
CA ALA A 339 -24.48 -17.68 14.89
C ALA A 339 -24.88 -19.02 15.55
N ASP A 340 -26.10 -19.50 15.32
CA ASP A 340 -26.58 -20.80 15.78
C ASP A 340 -25.75 -21.95 15.17
N ALA A 341 -25.47 -21.89 13.87
CA ALA A 341 -24.65 -22.88 13.17
C ALA A 341 -23.21 -22.94 13.70
N ILE A 342 -22.58 -21.78 13.99
CA ILE A 342 -21.26 -21.73 14.60
C ILE A 342 -21.29 -22.40 15.97
N GLN A 343 -22.27 -22.10 16.81
CA GLN A 343 -22.39 -22.69 18.13
C GLN A 343 -22.60 -24.20 18.07
N GLU A 344 -23.44 -24.67 17.16
CA GLU A 344 -23.67 -26.09 16.91
C GLU A 344 -22.38 -26.82 16.52
N GLN A 345 -21.63 -26.27 15.58
CA GLN A 345 -20.36 -26.85 15.11
C GLN A 345 -19.30 -26.87 16.20
N LYS A 346 -19.22 -25.82 17.03
CA LYS A 346 -18.32 -25.79 18.20
C LYS A 346 -18.66 -26.89 19.20
N LEU A 347 -19.93 -27.13 19.47
CA LEU A 347 -20.37 -28.17 20.42
C LEU A 347 -20.16 -29.59 19.87
N ARG A 348 -20.46 -29.81 18.57
CA ARG A 348 -20.35 -31.13 17.95
C ARG A 348 -18.92 -31.54 17.59
N ASN A 349 -18.15 -30.60 17.04
CA ASN A 349 -16.85 -30.88 16.43
C ASN A 349 -15.68 -30.29 17.21
N HIS A 350 -15.92 -29.64 18.37
CA HIS A 350 -14.94 -28.99 19.22
C HIS A 350 -14.09 -27.94 18.52
N PHE A 351 -14.67 -27.24 17.50
CA PHE A 351 -13.99 -26.15 16.80
C PHE A 351 -13.83 -24.92 17.68
N PHE A 352 -12.74 -24.18 17.45
CA PHE A 352 -12.47 -22.90 18.09
C PHE A 352 -13.05 -21.76 17.24
N ASN A 353 -13.25 -20.57 17.82
CA ASN A 353 -13.75 -19.40 17.07
C ASN A 353 -12.86 -19.06 15.86
N ARG A 354 -11.55 -19.28 15.94
CA ARG A 354 -10.59 -19.06 14.84
C ARG A 354 -10.77 -19.98 13.64
N ASP A 355 -11.53 -21.05 13.78
CA ASP A 355 -11.76 -22.04 12.71
C ASP A 355 -12.96 -21.64 11.82
N PHE A 356 -13.66 -20.53 12.16
CA PHE A 356 -14.78 -20.01 11.41
C PHE A 356 -14.44 -18.72 10.71
N ALA A 357 -15.01 -18.53 9.50
CA ALA A 357 -15.00 -17.27 8.77
C ALA A 357 -16.38 -16.99 8.20
N ILE A 358 -16.84 -15.74 8.32
CA ILE A 358 -18.07 -15.25 7.69
C ILE A 358 -17.65 -14.30 6.58
N LEU A 359 -18.03 -14.60 5.35
CA LEU A 359 -17.75 -13.76 4.19
C LEU A 359 -19.03 -13.09 3.71
N TYR A 360 -18.96 -11.81 3.39
CA TYR A 360 -20.10 -11.04 2.88
C TYR A 360 -19.67 -10.12 1.74
N ARG A 361 -20.62 -9.71 0.90
CA ARG A 361 -20.34 -8.90 -0.28
C ARG A 361 -20.17 -7.41 0.03
N THR A 362 -20.91 -6.88 1.00
CA THR A 362 -20.91 -5.47 1.37
C THR A 362 -20.79 -5.29 2.89
N ASN A 363 -20.14 -4.22 3.33
CA ASN A 363 -19.99 -3.93 4.75
C ASN A 363 -21.33 -3.74 5.49
N ALA A 364 -22.39 -3.38 4.79
CA ALA A 364 -23.72 -3.24 5.40
C ALA A 364 -24.25 -4.58 5.96
N GLN A 365 -23.87 -5.70 5.34
CA GLN A 365 -24.29 -7.04 5.77
C GLN A 365 -23.66 -7.46 7.10
N SER A 366 -22.51 -6.87 7.48
CA SER A 366 -21.83 -7.24 8.73
C SER A 366 -22.68 -6.96 9.97
N ARG A 367 -23.54 -5.93 9.93
CA ARG A 367 -24.28 -5.46 11.10
C ARG A 367 -25.18 -6.54 11.72
N ALA A 368 -25.95 -7.25 10.92
CA ALA A 368 -26.83 -8.33 11.38
C ALA A 368 -26.02 -9.51 11.94
N MET A 369 -24.87 -9.83 11.31
CA MET A 369 -23.94 -10.85 11.79
C MET A 369 -23.35 -10.48 13.14
N GLU A 370 -22.82 -9.24 13.28
CA GLU A 370 -22.25 -8.72 14.51
C GLU A 370 -23.25 -8.76 15.67
N GLU A 371 -24.48 -8.31 15.43
CA GLU A 371 -25.52 -8.28 16.45
C GLU A 371 -25.85 -9.69 16.93
N SER A 372 -25.95 -10.66 16.01
CA SER A 372 -26.25 -12.04 16.35
C SER A 372 -25.09 -12.74 17.09
N LEU A 373 -23.84 -12.53 16.65
CA LEU A 373 -22.66 -13.05 17.33
C LEU A 373 -22.52 -12.47 18.74
N ARG A 374 -22.80 -11.17 18.91
CA ARG A 374 -22.77 -10.49 20.22
C ARG A 374 -23.84 -11.04 21.17
N ARG A 375 -25.06 -11.26 20.68
CA ARG A 375 -26.16 -11.87 21.49
C ARG A 375 -25.78 -13.26 22.00
N MET A 376 -24.99 -14.01 21.23
CA MET A 376 -24.56 -15.36 21.60
C MET A 376 -23.17 -15.41 22.29
N ASN A 377 -22.60 -14.26 22.65
CA ASN A 377 -21.27 -14.16 23.25
C ASN A 377 -20.17 -14.86 22.42
N ILE A 378 -20.24 -14.81 21.10
CA ILE A 378 -19.21 -15.33 20.21
C ILE A 378 -18.26 -14.19 19.87
N PRO A 379 -16.99 -14.21 20.35
CA PRO A 379 -15.99 -13.23 19.98
C PRO A 379 -15.69 -13.26 18.48
N TYR A 380 -15.57 -12.10 17.86
CA TYR A 380 -15.29 -11.96 16.44
C TYR A 380 -14.33 -10.80 16.16
N THR A 381 -13.70 -10.83 15.00
CA THR A 381 -12.86 -9.74 14.46
C THR A 381 -13.36 -9.40 13.06
N ILE A 382 -13.54 -8.10 12.78
CA ILE A 382 -13.95 -7.63 11.45
C ILE A 382 -12.68 -7.23 10.68
N PHE A 383 -12.58 -7.80 9.48
CA PHE A 383 -11.55 -7.40 8.52
C PHE A 383 -12.19 -6.49 7.45
N GLY A 384 -11.51 -5.39 7.09
CA GLY A 384 -12.03 -4.43 6.10
C GLY A 384 -12.82 -3.26 6.68
N GLY A 385 -12.81 -3.07 8.00
CA GLY A 385 -13.29 -1.84 8.67
C GLY A 385 -12.39 -0.63 8.35
N ILE A 386 -12.69 0.52 8.98
CA ILE A 386 -11.85 1.72 8.86
C ILE A 386 -10.41 1.37 9.27
N SER A 387 -9.46 1.55 8.36
CA SER A 387 -8.05 1.30 8.62
C SER A 387 -7.59 2.13 9.83
N PHE A 388 -6.71 1.58 10.66
CA PHE A 388 -6.09 2.27 11.79
C PHE A 388 -5.55 3.66 11.40
N TYR A 389 -4.84 3.74 10.28
CA TYR A 389 -4.28 5.00 9.76
C TYR A 389 -5.32 5.96 9.16
N GLN A 390 -6.56 5.53 8.96
CA GLN A 390 -7.67 6.41 8.53
C GLN A 390 -8.46 7.00 9.71
N ARG A 391 -8.19 6.56 10.94
CA ARG A 391 -8.80 7.13 12.14
C ARG A 391 -8.38 8.58 12.30
N LYS A 392 -9.33 9.43 12.70
CA LYS A 392 -9.14 10.88 12.74
C LYS A 392 -7.93 11.28 13.59
N GLU A 393 -7.83 10.79 14.82
CA GLU A 393 -6.76 11.09 15.77
C GLU A 393 -5.39 10.64 15.28
N VAL A 394 -5.33 9.51 14.58
CA VAL A 394 -4.10 8.99 13.95
C VAL A 394 -3.69 9.90 12.78
N LYS A 395 -4.64 10.25 11.91
CA LYS A 395 -4.39 11.19 10.79
C LYS A 395 -3.96 12.57 11.30
N ASP A 396 -4.57 13.08 12.37
CA ASP A 396 -4.20 14.35 12.98
C ASP A 396 -2.76 14.31 13.52
N TYR A 397 -2.39 13.22 14.17
CA TYR A 397 -1.03 13.02 14.68
C TYR A 397 -0.01 12.91 13.54
N VAL A 398 -0.28 12.05 12.56
CA VAL A 398 0.58 11.84 11.39
C VAL A 398 0.76 13.14 10.59
N ALA A 399 -0.27 14.01 10.53
CA ALA A 399 -0.16 15.29 9.83
C ALA A 399 0.90 16.22 10.44
N TYR A 400 1.09 16.21 11.77
CA TYR A 400 2.22 16.89 12.40
C TYR A 400 3.57 16.32 11.94
N LEU A 401 3.71 15.01 11.91
CA LEU A 401 4.95 14.37 11.49
C LEU A 401 5.25 14.67 10.01
N ARG A 402 4.21 14.69 9.17
CA ARG A 402 4.32 15.03 7.74
C ARG A 402 4.86 16.46 7.54
N ILE A 403 4.32 17.44 8.26
CA ILE A 403 4.74 18.85 8.14
C ILE A 403 6.19 19.07 8.61
N ILE A 404 6.63 18.33 9.61
CA ILE A 404 8.02 18.40 10.09
C ILE A 404 9.00 17.97 8.98
N VAL A 405 8.62 16.97 8.20
CA VAL A 405 9.44 16.40 7.12
C VAL A 405 9.24 17.15 5.80
N ASN A 406 8.00 17.50 5.47
CA ASN A 406 7.64 18.24 4.26
C ASN A 406 6.75 19.45 4.61
N PRO A 407 7.31 20.64 4.89
CA PRO A 407 6.53 21.83 5.19
C PRO A 407 5.62 22.32 4.04
N ARG A 408 5.84 21.83 2.80
CA ARG A 408 5.00 22.17 1.64
C ARG A 408 3.68 21.42 1.61
N ASP A 409 3.49 20.42 2.48
CA ASP A 409 2.28 19.60 2.53
C ASP A 409 1.07 20.42 3.00
N GLU A 410 0.35 20.99 2.06
CA GLU A 410 -0.79 21.88 2.32
C GLU A 410 -1.94 21.14 3.04
N GLU A 411 -2.21 19.88 2.71
CA GLU A 411 -3.32 19.12 3.31
C GLU A 411 -3.04 18.82 4.79
N ALA A 412 -1.82 18.39 5.12
CA ALA A 412 -1.42 18.21 6.50
C ALA A 412 -1.46 19.53 7.28
N LEU A 413 -1.00 20.63 6.65
CA LEU A 413 -1.00 21.95 7.28
C LEU A 413 -2.40 22.46 7.60
N LYS A 414 -3.33 22.39 6.64
CA LYS A 414 -4.75 22.75 6.85
C LYS A 414 -5.37 21.95 7.98
N ARG A 415 -4.97 20.72 8.15
CA ARG A 415 -5.50 19.80 9.16
C ARG A 415 -5.09 20.20 10.57
N ILE A 416 -3.82 20.61 10.78
CA ILE A 416 -3.24 20.78 12.10
C ILE A 416 -3.10 22.24 12.55
N ILE A 417 -3.17 23.21 11.66
CA ILE A 417 -2.86 24.63 11.97
C ILE A 417 -3.67 25.16 13.16
N ASN A 418 -4.91 24.73 13.31
CA ASN A 418 -5.79 25.10 14.43
C ASN A 418 -6.26 23.89 15.25
N PHE A 419 -5.53 22.79 15.23
CA PHE A 419 -5.83 21.62 16.04
C PHE A 419 -4.58 21.11 16.77
N PRO A 420 -4.54 21.11 18.10
CA PRO A 420 -5.48 21.72 19.06
C PRO A 420 -5.75 23.21 18.81
N VAL A 421 -6.85 23.74 19.34
CA VAL A 421 -7.30 25.13 19.07
C VAL A 421 -6.23 26.15 19.42
N ARG A 422 -5.84 27.01 18.45
CA ARG A 422 -4.77 28.02 18.58
C ARG A 422 -5.22 29.46 18.25
N GLY A 423 -6.50 29.65 17.91
CA GLY A 423 -7.01 30.97 17.48
C GLY A 423 -6.82 31.27 15.98
N ILE A 424 -6.36 30.29 15.17
CA ILE A 424 -6.26 30.43 13.72
C ILE A 424 -7.53 29.83 13.08
N GLY A 425 -8.61 30.64 13.09
CA GLY A 425 -9.91 30.20 12.60
C GLY A 425 -9.97 30.04 11.06
N LYS A 426 -11.12 29.53 10.59
CA LYS A 426 -11.36 29.26 9.15
C LYS A 426 -11.13 30.50 8.28
N THR A 427 -11.64 31.68 8.67
CA THR A 427 -11.46 32.93 7.90
C THR A 427 -9.98 33.30 7.73
N SER A 428 -9.16 33.09 8.79
CA SER A 428 -7.71 33.34 8.72
C SER A 428 -7.02 32.32 7.79
N LEU A 429 -7.42 31.06 7.84
CA LEU A 429 -6.90 30.02 6.96
C LEU A 429 -7.28 30.30 5.50
N ASP A 430 -8.53 30.64 5.21
CA ASP A 430 -8.98 30.98 3.85
C ASP A 430 -8.18 32.16 3.27
N ARG A 431 -7.90 33.19 4.10
CA ARG A 431 -7.04 34.31 3.71
C ARG A 431 -5.60 33.89 3.43
N LEU A 432 -5.02 33.00 4.25
CA LEU A 432 -3.67 32.44 4.03
C LEU A 432 -3.59 31.69 2.70
N ILE A 433 -4.62 30.89 2.39
CA ILE A 433 -4.70 30.14 1.11
C ILE A 433 -4.84 31.12 -0.07
N LEU A 434 -5.67 32.14 0.05
CA LEU A 434 -5.83 33.17 -0.98
C LEU A 434 -4.47 33.83 -1.31
N VAL A 435 -3.74 34.28 -0.31
CA VAL A 435 -2.41 34.89 -0.47
C VAL A 435 -1.42 33.91 -1.11
N ALA A 436 -1.44 32.64 -0.71
CA ALA A 436 -0.58 31.60 -1.29
C ALA A 436 -0.83 31.39 -2.79
N ASN A 437 -2.11 31.49 -3.20
CA ASN A 437 -2.51 31.38 -4.60
C ASN A 437 -2.16 32.63 -5.41
N GLU A 438 -2.48 33.81 -4.91
CA GLU A 438 -2.19 35.10 -5.57
C GLU A 438 -0.68 35.28 -5.82
N GLN A 439 0.15 34.89 -4.86
CA GLN A 439 1.60 35.01 -4.98
C GLN A 439 2.29 33.77 -5.57
N SER A 440 1.55 32.72 -5.88
CA SER A 440 2.07 31.45 -6.39
C SER A 440 3.14 30.80 -5.49
N ILE A 441 3.12 31.07 -4.18
CA ILE A 441 4.01 30.51 -3.15
C ILE A 441 3.29 29.42 -2.33
N THR A 442 4.05 28.65 -1.54
CA THR A 442 3.45 27.62 -0.67
C THR A 442 2.72 28.25 0.53
N LEU A 443 1.76 27.52 1.10
CA LEU A 443 1.07 27.98 2.32
C LEU A 443 2.07 28.15 3.48
N TRP A 444 3.10 27.34 3.55
CA TRP A 444 4.17 27.46 4.53
C TRP A 444 4.98 28.76 4.36
N ASP A 445 5.27 29.16 3.11
CA ASP A 445 5.96 30.43 2.84
C ASP A 445 5.13 31.64 3.30
N VAL A 446 3.78 31.57 3.14
CA VAL A 446 2.88 32.62 3.64
C VAL A 446 2.92 32.66 5.17
N LEU A 447 2.86 31.51 5.86
CA LEU A 447 2.92 31.44 7.32
C LEU A 447 4.23 32.02 7.87
N THR A 448 5.36 31.70 7.25
CA THR A 448 6.68 32.20 7.69
C THR A 448 6.86 33.70 7.46
N ARG A 449 6.04 34.30 6.59
CA ARG A 449 6.04 35.74 6.27
C ARG A 449 4.74 36.42 6.65
N ALA A 450 3.99 35.86 7.58
CA ALA A 450 2.63 36.32 7.93
C ALA A 450 2.55 37.79 8.32
N ALA A 451 3.61 38.34 8.93
CA ALA A 451 3.71 39.76 9.29
C ALA A 451 3.54 40.69 8.06
N SER A 452 3.93 40.25 6.85
CA SER A 452 3.84 41.06 5.63
C SER A 452 2.43 41.11 5.02
N PHE A 453 1.46 40.31 5.52
CA PHE A 453 0.16 40.13 4.89
C PHE A 453 -1.00 40.71 5.71
N GLY A 454 -0.71 41.54 6.75
CA GLY A 454 -1.70 42.34 7.46
C GLY A 454 -2.74 41.55 8.27
N PHE A 455 -2.33 40.48 8.93
CA PHE A 455 -3.18 39.73 9.87
C PHE A 455 -3.36 40.53 11.18
N LYS A 456 -4.47 40.29 11.90
CA LYS A 456 -4.69 40.89 13.24
C LYS A 456 -3.62 40.38 14.21
N ALA A 457 -3.21 41.22 15.17
CA ALA A 457 -2.12 40.92 16.10
C ALA A 457 -2.23 39.56 16.79
N GLY A 458 -3.38 39.18 17.34
CA GLY A 458 -3.56 37.88 17.98
C GLY A 458 -3.51 36.70 17.03
N THR A 459 -3.94 36.87 15.76
CA THR A 459 -3.81 35.82 14.73
C THR A 459 -2.36 35.70 14.28
N LEU A 460 -1.66 36.83 14.14
CA LEU A 460 -0.23 36.84 13.77
C LEU A 460 0.61 36.14 14.82
N GLU A 461 0.42 36.48 16.10
CA GLU A 461 1.10 35.82 17.22
C GLU A 461 0.85 34.30 17.23
N ALA A 462 -0.40 33.89 17.02
CA ALA A 462 -0.73 32.45 16.92
C ALA A 462 -0.02 31.73 15.76
N ILE A 463 0.09 32.40 14.58
CA ILE A 463 0.80 31.88 13.42
C ILE A 463 2.30 31.79 13.73
N GLU A 464 2.91 32.83 14.29
CA GLU A 464 4.33 32.85 14.62
C GLU A 464 4.70 31.75 15.62
N ASN A 465 3.89 31.60 16.68
CA ASN A 465 4.06 30.52 17.66
C ASN A 465 3.94 29.14 17.03
N PHE A 466 2.99 28.94 16.11
CA PHE A 466 2.85 27.69 15.38
C PHE A 466 4.08 27.42 14.49
N VAL A 467 4.56 28.40 13.75
CA VAL A 467 5.75 28.27 12.89
C VAL A 467 7.00 27.95 13.72
N LEU A 468 7.18 28.64 14.86
CA LEU A 468 8.30 28.39 15.77
C LEU A 468 8.26 26.96 16.32
N MET A 469 7.09 26.48 16.72
CA MET A 469 6.89 25.13 17.21
C MET A 469 7.27 24.09 16.14
N ILE A 470 6.79 24.22 14.91
CA ILE A 470 7.12 23.28 13.82
C ILE A 470 8.62 23.32 13.48
N LYS A 471 9.24 24.53 13.44
CA LYS A 471 10.69 24.67 13.22
C LYS A 471 11.51 24.00 14.33
N SER A 472 11.06 24.11 15.58
CA SER A 472 11.70 23.44 16.71
C SER A 472 11.68 21.91 16.53
N PHE A 473 10.55 21.34 16.14
CA PHE A 473 10.45 19.90 15.86
C PHE A 473 11.35 19.48 14.68
N ALA A 474 11.37 20.28 13.61
CA ALA A 474 12.21 20.00 12.44
C ALA A 474 13.71 20.01 12.79
N SER A 475 14.14 20.83 13.76
CA SER A 475 15.54 20.83 14.20
C SER A 475 15.97 19.53 14.88
N MET A 476 15.03 18.81 15.49
CA MET A 476 15.28 17.51 16.14
C MET A 476 15.59 16.39 15.16
N LEU A 477 15.15 16.50 13.88
CA LEU A 477 15.35 15.44 12.87
C LEU A 477 16.82 15.09 12.65
N LYS A 478 17.75 16.02 12.97
CA LYS A 478 19.20 15.80 12.78
C LYS A 478 19.83 14.89 13.84
N ASN A 479 19.26 14.88 15.06
CA ASN A 479 19.92 14.31 16.23
C ASN A 479 19.04 13.32 17.01
N SER A 480 17.78 13.12 16.59
CA SER A 480 16.81 12.28 17.29
C SER A 480 16.22 11.24 16.34
N ASN A 481 15.90 10.06 16.87
CA ASN A 481 15.20 9.04 16.10
C ASN A 481 13.71 9.38 15.91
N ALA A 482 13.00 8.62 15.08
CA ALA A 482 11.61 8.89 14.73
C ALA A 482 10.67 8.81 15.95
N TYR A 483 10.95 7.90 16.91
CA TYR A 483 10.13 7.77 18.12
C TYR A 483 10.28 8.99 19.04
N ASP A 484 11.51 9.44 19.28
CA ASP A 484 11.78 10.60 20.14
C ASP A 484 11.11 11.87 19.59
N VAL A 485 11.21 12.09 18.27
CA VAL A 485 10.53 13.21 17.61
C VAL A 485 9.00 13.07 17.75
N ALA A 486 8.45 11.89 17.43
CA ALA A 486 7.01 11.66 17.54
C ALA A 486 6.52 11.89 18.98
N PHE A 487 7.17 11.31 19.97
CA PHE A 487 6.83 11.47 21.39
C PHE A 487 6.85 12.95 21.82
N HIS A 488 7.91 13.68 21.42
CA HIS A 488 8.05 15.09 21.73
C HIS A 488 6.93 15.94 21.09
N VAL A 489 6.58 15.66 19.84
CA VAL A 489 5.44 16.29 19.13
C VAL A 489 4.15 16.10 19.90
N GLY A 490 3.82 14.88 20.30
CA GLY A 490 2.59 14.61 21.05
C GLY A 490 2.50 15.36 22.38
N LYS A 491 3.63 15.53 23.06
CA LYS A 491 3.74 16.26 24.32
C LYS A 491 3.59 17.77 24.13
N GLN A 492 4.33 18.35 23.20
CA GLN A 492 4.42 19.81 23.03
C GLN A 492 3.21 20.42 22.31
N THR A 493 2.59 19.69 21.38
CA THR A 493 1.39 20.18 20.69
C THR A 493 0.16 20.25 21.58
N GLY A 494 0.17 19.52 22.70
CA GLY A 494 -0.98 19.37 23.59
C GLY A 494 -2.02 18.34 23.11
N LEU A 495 -1.83 17.73 21.94
CA LEU A 495 -2.77 16.77 21.34
C LEU A 495 -3.01 15.56 22.23
N VAL A 496 -1.94 14.95 22.75
CA VAL A 496 -2.05 13.80 23.67
C VAL A 496 -2.77 14.19 24.96
N ARG A 497 -2.53 15.39 25.48
CA ARG A 497 -3.20 15.89 26.70
C ARG A 497 -4.69 16.14 26.46
N GLU A 498 -5.06 16.67 25.30
CA GLU A 498 -6.47 16.89 24.93
C GLU A 498 -7.22 15.56 24.85
N LEU A 499 -6.64 14.56 24.18
CA LEU A 499 -7.23 13.22 24.10
C LEU A 499 -7.30 12.52 25.46
N PHE A 500 -6.28 12.66 26.29
CA PHE A 500 -6.27 12.09 27.66
C PHE A 500 -7.34 12.68 28.57
N ASN A 501 -7.68 13.96 28.39
CA ASN A 501 -8.69 14.65 29.20
C ASN A 501 -10.13 14.29 28.78
N ASP A 502 -10.33 13.77 27.57
CA ASP A 502 -11.63 13.27 27.12
C ASP A 502 -11.90 11.88 27.74
N LYS A 503 -12.72 11.88 28.80
CA LYS A 503 -13.07 10.63 29.54
C LYS A 503 -14.25 9.87 28.94
N SER A 504 -14.78 10.31 27.80
CA SER A 504 -15.80 9.54 27.08
C SER A 504 -15.20 8.20 26.57
N THR A 505 -16.04 7.21 26.34
CA THR A 505 -15.60 5.91 25.78
C THR A 505 -14.85 6.09 24.46
N GLU A 506 -15.31 7.03 23.62
CA GLU A 506 -14.65 7.38 22.38
C GLU A 506 -13.31 8.10 22.62
N GLY A 507 -13.22 8.98 23.61
CA GLY A 507 -12.00 9.70 23.98
C GLY A 507 -10.91 8.76 24.45
N VAL A 508 -11.26 7.79 25.30
CA VAL A 508 -10.33 6.74 25.76
C VAL A 508 -9.81 5.93 24.56
N GLN A 509 -10.69 5.51 23.66
CA GLN A 509 -10.29 4.76 22.48
C GLN A 509 -9.39 5.57 21.54
N ARG A 510 -9.65 6.85 21.33
CA ARG A 510 -8.78 7.76 20.55
C ARG A 510 -7.40 7.89 21.18
N TYR A 511 -7.34 8.04 22.50
CA TYR A 511 -6.06 8.07 23.21
C TYR A 511 -5.27 6.76 23.04
N GLU A 512 -5.92 5.60 23.21
CA GLU A 512 -5.31 4.30 22.98
C GLU A 512 -4.78 4.13 21.56
N ASN A 513 -5.51 4.61 20.55
CA ASN A 513 -5.06 4.58 19.15
C ASN A 513 -3.77 5.41 18.94
N VAL A 514 -3.63 6.56 19.61
CA VAL A 514 -2.39 7.35 19.53
C VAL A 514 -1.24 6.65 20.25
N GLN A 515 -1.49 5.98 21.37
CA GLN A 515 -0.47 5.18 22.06
C GLN A 515 -0.01 4.00 21.18
N GLU A 516 -0.93 3.32 20.50
CA GLU A 516 -0.63 2.25 19.55
C GLU A 516 0.23 2.75 18.38
N LEU A 517 -0.07 3.95 17.85
CA LEU A 517 0.77 4.58 16.83
C LEU A 517 2.20 4.81 17.33
N LEU A 518 2.36 5.36 18.53
CA LEU A 518 3.68 5.61 19.12
C LEU A 518 4.46 4.33 19.36
N ASN A 519 3.78 3.27 19.84
CA ASN A 519 4.39 1.95 20.02
C ASN A 519 4.85 1.36 18.67
N SER A 520 4.03 1.49 17.62
CA SER A 520 4.42 1.02 16.28
C SER A 520 5.63 1.78 15.71
N ILE A 521 5.73 3.08 15.97
CA ILE A 521 6.91 3.87 15.59
C ILE A 521 8.15 3.40 16.38
N LYS A 522 8.00 3.11 17.67
CA LYS A 522 9.08 2.60 18.52
C LYS A 522 9.60 1.25 18.03
N GLU A 523 8.70 0.29 17.81
CA GLU A 523 9.04 -1.02 17.26
C GLU A 523 9.78 -0.90 15.92
N TRP A 524 9.35 0.02 15.05
CA TRP A 524 10.02 0.26 13.79
C TRP A 524 11.44 0.85 13.96
N VAL A 525 11.64 1.75 14.94
CA VAL A 525 12.95 2.31 15.26
C VAL A 525 13.87 1.20 15.81
N ASP A 526 13.36 0.38 16.74
CA ASP A 526 14.12 -0.71 17.34
C ASP A 526 14.52 -1.77 16.27
N ASP A 527 13.60 -2.12 15.36
CA ASP A 527 13.88 -3.04 14.26
C ASP A 527 14.92 -2.47 13.27
N LYS A 528 14.87 -1.15 13.01
CA LYS A 528 15.87 -0.48 12.17
C LYS A 528 17.24 -0.39 12.83
N GLN A 529 17.32 -0.11 14.11
CA GLN A 529 18.59 -0.10 14.84
C GLN A 529 19.24 -1.49 14.85
N ASN A 530 18.43 -2.55 15.00
CA ASN A 530 18.89 -3.92 14.86
C ASN A 530 19.33 -4.28 13.42
N ARG A 531 18.85 -3.55 12.40
CA ARG A 531 19.25 -3.72 10.98
C ARG A 531 20.48 -2.87 10.60
N ALA A 532 20.69 -1.72 11.24
CA ALA A 532 21.81 -0.82 10.96
C ALA A 532 23.18 -1.38 11.41
N GLN A 533 23.19 -2.52 12.10
CA GLN A 533 24.40 -3.29 12.39
C GLN A 533 24.88 -4.16 11.20
N ILE A 534 24.19 -4.09 10.08
CA ILE A 534 24.57 -4.77 8.84
C ILE A 534 24.69 -3.69 7.77
N ASP A 535 25.86 -3.52 7.17
CA ASP A 535 26.09 -2.56 6.10
C ASP A 535 25.29 -2.89 4.82
N GLU A 536 25.32 -1.99 3.83
CA GLU A 536 24.63 -2.19 2.54
C GLU A 536 25.16 -3.41 1.77
N ASP A 537 26.34 -3.93 2.13
CA ASP A 537 26.98 -5.11 1.55
C ASP A 537 26.72 -6.41 2.35
N GLY A 538 25.91 -6.36 3.44
CA GLY A 538 25.49 -7.54 4.21
C GLY A 538 26.51 -7.99 5.26
N VAL A 539 27.54 -7.20 5.57
CA VAL A 539 28.57 -7.47 6.57
C VAL A 539 28.10 -6.95 7.93
N MET A 540 28.21 -7.79 8.99
CA MET A 540 28.00 -7.32 10.37
C MET A 540 29.08 -6.30 10.73
N LEU A 541 28.67 -5.07 11.03
CA LEU A 541 29.53 -4.10 11.68
C LEU A 541 29.75 -4.57 13.13
N GLU A 542 30.92 -5.10 13.44
CA GLU A 542 31.31 -5.34 14.83
C GLU A 542 31.33 -4.02 15.61
N GLU A 543 30.65 -3.96 16.74
CA GLU A 543 30.84 -2.88 17.73
C GLU A 543 32.28 -2.95 18.24
N GLY A 544 33.18 -2.16 17.67
CA GLY A 544 34.51 -2.05 18.22
C GLY A 544 35.59 -1.66 17.22
N MET A 545 35.52 -0.47 16.66
CA MET A 545 36.72 0.33 16.34
C MET A 545 36.32 1.80 16.32
N ARG A 546 36.21 2.39 17.50
CA ARG A 546 36.48 3.81 17.64
C ARG A 546 37.98 3.96 17.41
N ASP A 547 38.33 4.53 16.27
CA ASP A 547 39.68 4.99 16.01
C ASP A 547 40.09 6.04 17.06
N GLU A 548 40.76 5.58 18.12
CA GLU A 548 41.62 6.40 18.92
C GLU A 548 42.94 6.55 18.13
N GLY A 549 43.00 7.56 17.30
CA GLY A 549 44.23 7.75 16.55
C GLY A 549 44.28 8.99 15.65
N GLU A 550 44.12 10.17 16.22
CA GLU A 550 44.82 11.37 15.70
C GLU A 550 45.25 12.26 16.85
N GLY A 551 46.34 11.91 17.39
CA GLY A 551 47.21 12.80 18.11
C GLY A 551 48.58 12.77 17.45
N MET A 552 49.07 13.94 17.02
CA MET A 552 50.43 14.32 16.68
C MET A 552 50.99 13.96 15.29
N ARG A 553 51.12 14.99 14.47
CA ARG A 553 52.34 15.60 13.97
C ARG A 553 52.08 16.33 12.65
N GLU A 554 52.49 17.52 12.69
CA GLU A 554 53.13 18.63 12.07
C GLU A 554 52.29 19.45 11.12
#